data_49ca15dac829b605cd74188e6aa9fbeb
#
_entry.id   49ca15dac829b605cd74188e6aa9fbeb
#
_cell.length_a   1.000
_cell.length_b   1.000
_cell.length_c   1.000
_cell.angle_alpha   90.00
_cell.angle_beta   90.00
_cell.angle_gamma   90.00
#
_symmetry.space_group_name_H-M   'P 1'
#
loop_
_entity.id
_entity.type
_entity.pdbx_description
1 polymer ?
#
loop_
_entity_poly.entity_id
_entity_poly.type
_entity_poly.pdbx_seq_one_letter_code
_entity_poly.pdbx_strand_id
1 'polypeptide(L)' 'MKTNYALRQLVEKALYIKQLTPDIENAINSELTQMGYVSDVDYEALELLMTEMDAGRIQLVSSIWKS' A
#
# COMPACT_ATOMS: atom_id res chain seq x y z
N MET A 1 -9.09 -5.97 22.64
CA MET A 1 -9.34 -5.51 21.29
C MET A 1 -8.09 -4.93 20.68
N LYS A 2 -7.88 -5.28 19.52
CA LYS A 2 -6.65 -4.82 18.92
C LYS A 2 -6.95 -4.17 17.59
N THR A 3 -6.27 -3.09 17.33
CA THR A 3 -6.39 -2.39 16.07
C THR A 3 -5.28 -2.83 15.15
N ASN A 4 -5.66 -3.16 13.93
CA ASN A 4 -4.69 -3.63 12.96
C ASN A 4 -4.26 -2.46 12.09
N TYR A 5 -3.03 -2.04 12.25
CA TYR A 5 -2.49 -0.95 11.46
C TYR A 5 -1.55 -1.43 10.35
N ALA A 6 -1.57 -2.72 10.07
CA ALA A 6 -0.61 -3.28 9.11
C ALA A 6 -0.73 -2.61 7.76
N LEU A 7 -1.95 -2.39 7.29
CA LEU A 7 -2.14 -1.76 5.98
C LEU A 7 -1.59 -0.35 5.97
N ARG A 8 -1.90 0.42 7.01
CA ARG A 8 -1.39 1.79 7.10
C ARG A 8 0.12 1.82 7.16
N GLN A 9 0.71 0.88 7.90
CA GLN A 9 2.16 0.83 8.00
C GLN A 9 2.79 0.54 6.65
N LEU A 10 2.16 -0.33 5.87
CA LEU A 10 2.67 -0.62 4.52
C LEU A 10 2.59 0.61 3.63
N VAL A 11 1.48 1.32 3.70
CA VAL A 11 1.33 2.55 2.92
C VAL A 11 2.36 3.58 3.35
N GLU A 12 2.53 3.73 4.66
CA GLU A 12 3.51 4.68 5.18
C GLU A 12 4.92 4.33 4.74
N LYS A 13 5.23 3.05 4.70
CA LYS A 13 6.54 2.63 4.24
C LYS A 13 6.75 3.01 2.78
N ALA A 14 5.74 2.79 1.95
CA ALA A 14 5.83 3.18 0.54
C ALA A 14 6.02 4.67 0.40
N LEU A 15 5.31 5.45 1.23
CA LEU A 15 5.45 6.90 1.21
C LEU A 15 6.84 7.33 1.63
N TYR A 16 7.37 6.65 2.63
CA TYR A 16 8.68 6.99 3.18
C TYR A 16 9.79 6.75 2.17
N ILE A 17 9.79 5.57 1.55
CA ILE A 17 10.83 5.24 0.58
C ILE A 17 10.49 5.77 -0.82
N LYS A 18 9.27 6.27 -1.00
CA LYS A 18 8.79 6.84 -2.26
C LYS A 18 8.77 5.82 -3.38
N GLN A 19 8.51 4.58 -3.02
CA GLN A 19 8.42 3.49 -3.98
C GLN A 19 7.37 2.49 -3.52
N LEU A 20 6.63 1.97 -4.48
CA LEU A 20 5.73 0.86 -4.22
C LEU A 20 6.39 -0.37 -4.82
N THR A 21 7.05 -1.14 -3.96
CA THR A 21 7.75 -2.34 -4.40
C THR A 21 6.80 -3.53 -4.46
N PRO A 22 7.17 -4.59 -5.20
CA PRO A 22 6.34 -5.78 -5.23
C PRO A 22 6.09 -6.37 -3.85
N ASP A 23 7.07 -6.30 -2.96
CA ASP A 23 6.90 -6.80 -1.59
C ASP A 23 5.81 -6.06 -0.88
N ILE A 24 5.84 -4.73 -0.96
CA ILE A 24 4.83 -3.91 -0.30
C ILE A 24 3.48 -4.14 -0.95
N GLU A 25 3.46 -4.19 -2.27
CA GLU A 25 2.22 -4.41 -2.99
C GLU A 25 1.56 -5.73 -2.60
N ASN A 26 2.35 -6.79 -2.57
CA ASN A 26 1.84 -8.09 -2.18
C ASN A 26 1.34 -8.10 -0.74
N ALA A 27 2.06 -7.42 0.13
CA ALA A 27 1.66 -7.35 1.53
C ALA A 27 0.35 -6.60 1.68
N ILE A 28 0.18 -5.51 0.93
CA ILE A 28 -1.08 -4.77 0.96
C ILE A 28 -2.23 -5.65 0.49
N ASN A 29 -2.02 -6.36 -0.61
CA ASN A 29 -3.06 -7.24 -1.13
C ASN A 29 -3.41 -8.34 -0.14
N SER A 30 -2.41 -8.88 0.55
CA SER A 30 -2.65 -9.90 1.56
C SER A 30 -3.51 -9.36 2.69
N GLU A 31 -3.19 -8.15 3.15
CA GLU A 31 -3.97 -7.55 4.23
C GLU A 31 -5.41 -7.32 3.81
N LEU A 32 -5.60 -6.82 2.60
CA LEU A 32 -6.95 -6.57 2.11
C LEU A 32 -7.74 -7.87 2.00
N THR A 33 -7.09 -8.93 1.56
CA THR A 33 -7.74 -10.22 1.44
C THR A 33 -8.15 -10.76 2.80
N GLN A 34 -7.28 -10.60 3.79
CA GLN A 34 -7.55 -11.10 5.12
C GLN A 34 -8.68 -10.35 5.80
N MET A 35 -8.73 -9.04 5.58
CA MET A 35 -9.72 -8.22 6.25
C MET A 35 -11.13 -8.44 5.71
N GLY A 36 -11.24 -8.75 4.45
CA GLY A 36 -12.53 -8.92 3.82
C GLY A 36 -13.29 -7.63 3.60
N TYR A 37 -12.81 -6.53 4.14
CA TYR A 37 -13.40 -5.22 3.92
C TYR A 37 -12.34 -4.17 4.24
N VAL A 38 -12.58 -2.93 3.80
CA VAL A 38 -11.64 -1.85 4.01
C VAL A 38 -12.30 -0.81 4.90
N SER A 39 -11.68 -0.55 6.05
CA SER A 39 -12.20 0.48 6.95
C SER A 39 -11.94 1.86 6.36
N ASP A 40 -12.62 2.87 6.93
CA ASP A 40 -12.45 4.25 6.44
C ASP A 40 -10.99 4.69 6.55
N VAL A 41 -10.36 4.35 7.66
CA VAL A 41 -8.96 4.72 7.89
C VAL A 41 -8.05 4.09 6.86
N ASP A 42 -8.27 2.80 6.59
CA ASP A 42 -7.47 2.09 5.61
C ASP A 42 -7.73 2.62 4.21
N TYR A 43 -8.98 2.93 3.93
CA TYR A 43 -9.34 3.48 2.63
C TYR A 43 -8.63 4.81 2.38
N GLU A 44 -8.58 5.66 3.41
CA GLU A 44 -7.89 6.93 3.29
C GLU A 44 -6.41 6.73 3.02
N ALA A 45 -5.81 5.75 3.69
CA ALA A 45 -4.40 5.46 3.46
C ALA A 45 -4.15 5.03 2.02
N LEU A 46 -5.01 4.16 1.51
CA LEU A 46 -4.88 3.71 0.12
C LEU A 46 -5.09 4.86 -0.86
N GLU A 47 -6.05 5.73 -0.56
CA GLU A 47 -6.28 6.89 -1.42
C GLU A 47 -5.06 7.79 -1.46
N LEU A 48 -4.45 8.01 -0.31
CA LEU A 48 -3.25 8.83 -0.26
C LEU A 48 -2.15 8.21 -1.09
N LEU A 49 -1.97 6.90 -0.97
CA LEU A 49 -0.96 6.20 -1.75
C LEU A 49 -1.21 6.39 -3.24
N MET A 50 -2.45 6.21 -3.66
CA MET A 50 -2.80 6.35 -5.07
C MET A 50 -2.60 7.77 -5.55
N THR A 51 -2.95 8.74 -4.72
CA THR A 51 -2.77 10.15 -5.06
C THR A 51 -1.30 10.48 -5.25
N GLU A 52 -0.45 9.96 -4.36
CA GLU A 52 0.98 10.21 -4.46
C GLU A 52 1.57 9.55 -5.70
N MET A 53 1.10 8.36 -6.03
CA MET A 53 1.55 7.69 -7.24
C MET A 53 1.12 8.45 -8.48
N ASP A 54 -0.10 8.94 -8.46
CA ASP A 54 -0.66 9.69 -9.58
C ASP A 54 0.12 10.99 -9.80
N ALA A 55 0.55 11.60 -8.71
CA ALA A 55 1.32 12.83 -8.77
C ALA A 55 2.79 12.59 -9.13
N GLY A 56 3.19 11.34 -9.20
CA GLY A 56 4.58 11.01 -9.54
C GLY A 56 5.53 11.07 -8.38
N ARG A 57 5.02 11.20 -7.16
CA ARG A 57 5.88 11.25 -5.98
C ARG A 57 6.28 9.88 -5.47
N ILE A 58 5.54 8.86 -5.88
CA ILE A 58 5.86 7.48 -5.56
C ILE A 58 5.98 6.72 -6.87
N GLN A 59 7.07 6.00 -7.02
CA GLN A 59 7.29 5.20 -8.21
C GLN A 59 6.80 3.77 -8.00
N LEU A 60 6.13 3.25 -9.00
CA LEU A 60 5.74 1.84 -8.98
C LEU A 60 6.93 1.04 -9.48
N VAL A 61 7.49 0.24 -8.61
CA VAL A 61 8.62 -0.62 -8.95
C VAL A 61 8.09 -2.02 -9.22
N SER A 62 8.24 -2.46 -10.45
CA SER A 62 7.74 -3.78 -10.85
C SER A 62 8.89 -4.75 -10.95
N SER A 63 8.68 -5.95 -10.45
CA SER A 63 9.69 -7.01 -10.51
C SER A 63 9.48 -7.92 -11.71
N ILE A 64 8.56 -7.63 -12.51
CA ILE A 64 8.26 -8.48 -13.64
C ILE A 64 9.37 -8.43 -14.64
N TRP A 65 9.43 -8.92 -14.67
CA TRP A 65 10.01 -9.17 -15.42
C TRP A 65 9.89 -9.63 -16.39
N LYS A 66 9.85 -9.69 -16.50
CA LYS A 66 9.89 -9.96 -17.09
C LYS A 66 9.59 -10.27 -17.43
N SER A 67 9.59 -10.29 -17.64
CA SER A 67 9.41 -10.48 -17.95
C SER A 67 9.35 -10.53 -18.17
#